data_32a056c16c92b755e8cef4f80de89f04
#
_entry.id   32a056c16c92b755e8cef4f80de89f04
#
_cell.length_a   1.000
_cell.length_b   1.000
_cell.length_c   1.000
_cell.angle_alpha   90.00
_cell.angle_beta   90.00
_cell.angle_gamma   90.00
#
_symmetry.space_group_name_H-M   'P 1'
#
loop_
_entity.id
_entity.type
_entity.pdbx_description
1 polymer ?
#
loop_
_entity_poly.entity_id
_entity_poly.type
_entity_poly.pdbx_seq_one_letter_code
_entity_poly.pdbx_strand_id
1 'polypeptide(L)'
;CTGKSKVAVYTNREIEKMLLLLRQRYNELLDMKADITAEEIKNTFQGIATAQATLLGLFREHNEEYALRVGVNRKENSFYQYKNTYHHVAGYITDKYKVSDIPVKALDGSFIESFELYLRIDKGMQTGSSIGHVQRLKHIVQTAVYRGILSFNPFKEFTPLKPKQKQLYLTREELEKLMTTTFDTPNRNFTRDMFLFSAFTGICYCDMCNLRESNIVKADDGSLWIETKRQ
;
A
#
# COMPACT_ATOMS: atom_id res chain seq x y z
N CYS A 1 -28.30 12.59 36.77
CA CYS A 1 -29.15 13.79 36.62
C CYS A 1 -30.51 13.56 37.25
N THR A 2 -30.89 14.33 38.25
CA THR A 2 -32.19 14.19 38.97
C THR A 2 -33.34 15.03 38.38
N GLY A 3 -33.15 15.66 37.23
CA GLY A 3 -34.13 16.56 36.60
C GLY A 3 -35.13 15.84 35.69
N LYS A 4 -36.38 16.36 35.64
CA LYS A 4 -37.46 15.91 34.74
C LYS A 4 -37.39 16.57 33.35
N SER A 5 -36.35 17.33 33.02
CA SER A 5 -36.22 17.93 31.69
C SER A 5 -35.98 16.86 30.60
N LYS A 6 -36.40 17.16 29.36
CA LYS A 6 -36.16 16.25 28.21
C LYS A 6 -34.68 15.85 28.04
N VAL A 7 -33.77 16.79 28.31
CA VAL A 7 -32.34 16.59 28.27
C VAL A 7 -31.89 15.61 29.38
N ALA A 8 -32.39 15.79 30.62
CA ALA A 8 -32.04 14.90 31.73
C ALA A 8 -32.53 13.46 31.49
N VAL A 9 -33.75 13.32 30.96
CA VAL A 9 -34.31 11.99 30.59
C VAL A 9 -33.47 11.32 29.50
N TYR A 10 -33.08 12.07 28.49
CA TYR A 10 -32.19 11.54 27.43
C TYR A 10 -30.84 11.13 27.97
N THR A 11 -30.21 12.01 28.76
CA THR A 11 -28.90 11.72 29.38
C THR A 11 -28.94 10.48 30.29
N ASN A 12 -30.00 10.36 31.12
CA ASN A 12 -30.16 9.19 31.99
C ASN A 12 -30.32 7.90 31.18
N ARG A 13 -31.08 7.94 30.08
CA ARG A 13 -31.24 6.79 29.17
C ARG A 13 -29.90 6.36 28.53
N GLU A 14 -29.08 7.31 28.14
CA GLU A 14 -27.75 7.00 27.61
C GLU A 14 -26.80 6.44 28.70
N ILE A 15 -26.89 6.95 29.93
CA ILE A 15 -26.15 6.38 31.09
C ILE A 15 -26.59 4.94 31.38
N GLU A 16 -27.90 4.64 31.33
CA GLU A 16 -28.43 3.29 31.54
C GLU A 16 -27.94 2.33 30.46
N LYS A 17 -27.92 2.75 29.18
CA LYS A 17 -27.35 1.95 28.10
C LYS A 17 -25.88 1.66 28.30
N MET A 18 -25.10 2.67 28.72
CA MET A 18 -23.69 2.49 29.03
C MET A 18 -23.47 1.51 30.17
N LEU A 19 -24.25 1.59 31.24
CA LEU A 19 -24.20 0.67 32.37
C LEU A 19 -24.53 -0.76 31.98
N LEU A 20 -25.51 -0.93 31.09
CA LEU A 20 -25.87 -2.27 30.56
C LEU A 20 -24.72 -2.88 29.76
N LEU A 21 -24.11 -2.09 28.87
CA LEU A 21 -22.94 -2.50 28.08
C LEU A 21 -21.74 -2.86 28.97
N LEU A 22 -21.49 -2.04 30.00
CA LEU A 22 -20.41 -2.30 30.99
C LEU A 22 -20.62 -3.65 31.71
N ARG A 23 -21.85 -3.92 32.18
CA ARG A 23 -22.20 -5.18 32.83
C ARG A 23 -22.04 -6.38 31.88
N GLN A 24 -22.46 -6.21 30.65
CA GLN A 24 -22.34 -7.25 29.62
C GLN A 24 -20.87 -7.59 29.35
N ARG A 25 -20.02 -6.58 29.20
CA ARG A 25 -18.57 -6.76 29.00
C ARG A 25 -17.86 -7.33 30.22
N TYR A 26 -18.26 -6.92 31.42
CA TYR A 26 -17.76 -7.50 32.65
C TYR A 26 -18.03 -9.00 32.74
N ASN A 27 -19.25 -9.43 32.41
CA ASN A 27 -19.62 -10.83 32.42
C ASN A 27 -18.85 -11.64 31.34
N GLU A 28 -18.68 -11.08 30.13
CA GLU A 28 -17.88 -11.71 29.07
C GLU A 28 -16.41 -11.91 29.48
N LEU A 29 -15.83 -10.94 30.20
CA LEU A 29 -14.46 -11.06 30.73
C LEU A 29 -14.37 -12.07 31.86
N LEU A 30 -15.38 -12.13 32.76
CA LEU A 30 -15.46 -13.14 33.84
C LEU A 30 -15.48 -14.56 33.29
N ASP A 31 -16.19 -14.80 32.18
CA ASP A 31 -16.23 -16.09 31.52
C ASP A 31 -14.89 -16.50 30.88
N MET A 32 -14.03 -15.51 30.57
CA MET A 32 -12.73 -15.73 29.96
C MET A 32 -11.55 -15.79 30.94
N LYS A 33 -11.65 -15.09 32.11
CA LYS A 33 -10.59 -14.97 33.10
C LYS A 33 -11.14 -14.86 34.52
N ALA A 34 -10.41 -15.44 35.48
CA ALA A 34 -10.80 -15.40 36.88
C ALA A 34 -10.53 -14.06 37.58
N ASP A 35 -9.53 -13.29 37.11
CA ASP A 35 -9.14 -11.99 37.67
C ASP A 35 -9.30 -10.87 36.63
N ILE A 36 -10.15 -9.88 36.96
CA ILE A 36 -10.42 -8.73 36.10
C ILE A 36 -10.03 -7.44 36.82
N THR A 37 -9.23 -6.62 36.15
CA THR A 37 -8.88 -5.30 36.66
C THR A 37 -9.84 -4.21 36.17
N ALA A 38 -10.02 -3.14 36.97
CA ALA A 38 -10.84 -2.00 36.56
C ALA A 38 -10.32 -1.34 35.26
N GLU A 39 -9.02 -1.43 35.02
CA GLU A 39 -8.37 -0.91 33.82
C GLU A 39 -8.70 -1.73 32.58
N GLU A 40 -8.81 -3.06 32.69
CA GLU A 40 -9.27 -3.94 31.61
C GLU A 40 -10.73 -3.68 31.26
N ILE A 41 -11.60 -3.46 32.24
CA ILE A 41 -13.01 -3.10 32.02
C ILE A 41 -13.11 -1.74 31.33
N LYS A 42 -12.35 -0.75 31.80
CA LYS A 42 -12.30 0.59 31.20
C LYS A 42 -11.82 0.52 29.75
N ASN A 43 -10.74 -0.19 29.50
CA ASN A 43 -10.16 -0.36 28.16
C ASN A 43 -11.12 -1.11 27.23
N THR A 44 -11.79 -2.14 27.72
CA THR A 44 -12.82 -2.89 26.95
C THR A 44 -14.02 -2.02 26.65
N PHE A 45 -14.47 -1.22 27.61
CA PHE A 45 -15.60 -0.32 27.45
C PHE A 45 -15.30 0.84 26.49
N GLN A 46 -14.10 1.40 26.56
CA GLN A 46 -13.65 2.46 25.64
C GLN A 46 -13.34 1.92 24.22
N GLY A 47 -13.51 0.63 23.98
CA GLY A 47 -13.15 0.00 22.71
C GLY A 47 -11.63 -0.10 22.49
N ILE A 48 -10.85 0.20 23.53
CA ILE A 48 -9.38 0.17 23.48
C ILE A 48 -8.88 -1.27 23.65
N ALA A 49 -9.61 -2.12 24.34
CA ALA A 49 -9.18 -3.49 24.67
C ALA A 49 -9.60 -4.55 23.64
N THR A 50 -10.67 -4.38 22.94
CA THR A 50 -10.76 -4.95 21.61
C THR A 50 -10.11 -3.91 20.73
N ALA A 51 -8.84 -4.05 20.46
CA ALA A 51 -8.19 -3.30 19.40
C ALA A 51 -9.10 -3.42 18.16
N GLN A 52 -10.04 -2.48 18.01
CA GLN A 52 -10.70 -2.33 16.71
C GLN A 52 -9.52 -2.11 15.79
N ALA A 53 -9.23 -3.13 14.98
CA ALA A 53 -8.12 -3.05 14.07
C ALA A 53 -8.24 -1.73 13.33
N THR A 54 -7.27 -0.86 13.52
CA THR A 54 -7.22 0.44 12.88
C THR A 54 -6.52 0.32 11.54
N LEU A 55 -6.81 1.22 10.62
CA LEU A 55 -6.23 1.15 9.28
C LEU A 55 -4.71 1.29 9.31
N LEU A 56 -4.18 2.26 10.05
CA LEU A 56 -2.74 2.45 10.16
C LEU A 56 -2.08 1.35 11.00
N GLY A 57 -2.80 0.79 11.98
CA GLY A 57 -2.37 -0.39 12.73
C GLY A 57 -2.13 -1.58 11.82
N LEU A 58 -3.12 -1.94 10.97
CA LEU A 58 -2.99 -3.02 9.97
C LEU A 58 -1.87 -2.75 8.96
N PHE A 59 -1.73 -1.51 8.53
CA PHE A 59 -0.66 -1.12 7.62
C PHE A 59 0.72 -1.32 8.24
N ARG A 60 0.87 -0.96 9.52
CA ARG A 60 2.12 -1.11 10.28
C ARG A 60 2.49 -2.58 10.41
N GLU A 61 1.57 -3.40 10.90
CA GLU A 61 1.75 -4.86 10.99
C GLU A 61 2.17 -5.48 9.66
N HIS A 62 1.47 -5.13 8.58
CA HIS A 62 1.83 -5.59 7.23
C HIS A 62 3.25 -5.17 6.85
N ASN A 63 3.65 -3.93 7.10
CA ASN A 63 4.97 -3.43 6.76
C ASN A 63 6.07 -4.12 7.58
N GLU A 64 5.83 -4.42 8.84
CA GLU A 64 6.73 -5.18 9.71
C GLU A 64 6.90 -6.61 9.20
N GLU A 65 5.80 -7.31 8.90
CA GLU A 65 5.84 -8.64 8.29
C GLU A 65 6.54 -8.65 6.93
N TYR A 66 6.29 -7.60 6.12
CA TYR A 66 6.91 -7.48 4.80
C TYR A 66 8.43 -7.28 4.91
N ALA A 67 8.87 -6.45 5.87
CA ALA A 67 10.30 -6.18 6.12
C ALA A 67 11.07 -7.46 6.43
N LEU A 68 10.50 -8.38 7.20
CA LEU A 68 11.12 -9.69 7.51
C LEU A 68 11.32 -10.58 6.27
N ARG A 69 10.58 -10.32 5.19
CA ARG A 69 10.63 -11.11 3.94
C ARG A 69 11.49 -10.49 2.86
N VAL A 70 12.00 -9.28 3.09
CA VAL A 70 12.91 -8.60 2.15
C VAL A 70 14.20 -9.38 2.02
N GLY A 71 14.66 -9.60 0.79
CA GLY A 71 15.85 -10.41 0.51
C GLY A 71 15.61 -11.93 0.48
N VAL A 72 14.50 -12.43 1.03
CA VAL A 72 14.12 -13.85 0.96
C VAL A 72 13.20 -14.10 -0.25
N ASN A 73 12.03 -13.50 -0.25
CA ASN A 73 11.02 -13.67 -1.31
C ASN A 73 10.31 -12.35 -1.68
N ARG A 74 10.77 -11.23 -1.16
CA ARG A 74 10.23 -9.88 -1.43
C ARG A 74 11.35 -8.92 -1.78
N LYS A 75 11.04 -8.01 -2.74
CA LYS A 75 11.98 -6.97 -3.19
C LYS A 75 11.89 -5.75 -2.26
N GLU A 76 13.05 -5.19 -1.94
CA GLU A 76 13.18 -3.99 -1.10
C GLU A 76 12.39 -2.79 -1.66
N ASN A 77 12.43 -2.58 -2.98
CA ASN A 77 11.67 -1.50 -3.62
C ASN A 77 10.16 -1.61 -3.36
N SER A 78 9.60 -2.83 -3.34
CA SER A 78 8.19 -3.03 -3.01
C SER A 78 7.89 -2.68 -1.55
N PHE A 79 8.80 -2.97 -0.61
CA PHE A 79 8.69 -2.55 0.78
C PHE A 79 8.61 -1.02 0.91
N TYR A 80 9.52 -0.29 0.25
CA TYR A 80 9.50 1.18 0.23
C TYR A 80 8.20 1.73 -0.34
N GLN A 81 7.63 1.09 -1.34
CA GLN A 81 6.34 1.49 -1.91
C GLN A 81 5.18 1.36 -0.90
N TYR A 82 5.14 0.28 -0.09
CA TYR A 82 4.15 0.13 0.97
C TYR A 82 4.37 1.16 2.09
N LYS A 83 5.63 1.37 2.52
CA LYS A 83 5.98 2.39 3.52
C LYS A 83 5.55 3.78 3.08
N ASN A 84 5.77 4.12 1.82
CA ASN A 84 5.37 5.41 1.26
C ASN A 84 3.84 5.55 1.21
N THR A 85 3.13 4.47 0.84
CA THR A 85 1.66 4.46 0.86
C THR A 85 1.13 4.67 2.29
N TYR A 86 1.73 4.06 3.30
CA TYR A 86 1.39 4.29 4.71
C TYR A 86 1.45 5.78 5.07
N HIS A 87 2.52 6.47 4.70
CA HIS A 87 2.66 7.90 4.98
C HIS A 87 1.59 8.75 4.29
N HIS A 88 1.22 8.41 3.05
CA HIS A 88 0.15 9.13 2.34
C HIS A 88 -1.22 8.88 2.96
N VAL A 89 -1.51 7.66 3.40
CA VAL A 89 -2.77 7.33 4.10
C VAL A 89 -2.83 8.04 5.45
N ALA A 90 -1.74 8.02 6.24
CA ALA A 90 -1.66 8.72 7.51
C ALA A 90 -1.85 10.24 7.34
N GLY A 91 -1.18 10.85 6.36
CA GLY A 91 -1.35 12.25 6.02
C GLY A 91 -2.79 12.57 5.63
N TYR A 92 -3.42 11.74 4.79
CA TYR A 92 -4.81 11.92 4.39
C TYR A 92 -5.79 11.86 5.59
N ILE A 93 -5.61 10.89 6.49
CA ILE A 93 -6.43 10.76 7.70
C ILE A 93 -6.29 12.00 8.57
N THR A 94 -5.07 12.45 8.80
CA THR A 94 -4.80 13.65 9.60
C THR A 94 -5.35 14.91 8.94
N ASP A 95 -5.14 15.09 7.65
CA ASP A 95 -5.54 16.29 6.91
C ASP A 95 -7.06 16.40 6.80
N LYS A 96 -7.76 15.32 6.50
CA LYS A 96 -9.20 15.32 6.24
C LYS A 96 -10.06 15.07 7.47
N TYR A 97 -9.68 14.09 8.29
CA TYR A 97 -10.51 13.68 9.42
C TYR A 97 -10.07 14.26 10.77
N LYS A 98 -8.87 14.88 10.84
CA LYS A 98 -8.30 15.49 12.06
C LYS A 98 -8.14 14.49 13.22
N VAL A 99 -7.93 13.22 12.88
CA VAL A 99 -7.67 12.13 13.81
C VAL A 99 -6.35 11.44 13.48
N SER A 100 -5.81 10.69 14.45
CA SER A 100 -4.54 9.98 14.27
C SER A 100 -4.69 8.66 13.51
N ASP A 101 -5.87 8.02 13.55
CA ASP A 101 -6.16 6.75 12.87
C ASP A 101 -7.67 6.53 12.78
N ILE A 102 -8.12 5.58 11.95
CA ILE A 102 -9.53 5.25 11.71
C ILE A 102 -9.74 3.75 11.91
N PRO A 103 -10.83 3.34 12.65
CA PRO A 103 -11.22 1.94 12.73
C PRO A 103 -11.51 1.35 11.35
N VAL A 104 -10.99 0.16 11.06
CA VAL A 104 -11.17 -0.48 9.74
C VAL A 104 -12.65 -0.72 9.42
N LYS A 105 -13.47 -0.96 10.43
CA LYS A 105 -14.95 -1.12 10.30
C LYS A 105 -15.69 0.15 9.90
N ALA A 106 -15.06 1.32 10.05
CA ALA A 106 -15.64 2.60 9.65
C ALA A 106 -15.30 2.99 8.20
N LEU A 107 -14.53 2.17 7.50
CA LEU A 107 -14.17 2.39 6.10
C LEU A 107 -15.35 2.08 5.17
N ASP A 108 -15.56 2.97 4.22
CA ASP A 108 -16.56 2.84 3.16
C ASP A 108 -15.96 3.14 1.77
N GLY A 109 -16.77 2.97 0.72
CA GLY A 109 -16.34 3.28 -0.65
C GLY A 109 -15.92 4.73 -0.86
N SER A 110 -16.51 5.67 -0.12
CA SER A 110 -16.21 7.10 -0.23
C SER A 110 -14.82 7.45 0.26
N PHE A 111 -14.28 6.65 1.20
CA PHE A 111 -12.92 6.84 1.72
C PHE A 111 -11.86 6.67 0.63
N ILE A 112 -11.94 5.59 -0.16
CA ILE A 112 -10.94 5.31 -1.20
C ILE A 112 -11.03 6.28 -2.37
N GLU A 113 -12.25 6.70 -2.75
CA GLU A 113 -12.48 7.73 -3.78
C GLU A 113 -11.85 9.06 -3.38
N SER A 114 -12.14 9.49 -2.15
CA SER A 114 -11.60 10.73 -1.60
C SER A 114 -10.08 10.67 -1.38
N PHE A 115 -9.54 9.50 -1.03
CA PHE A 115 -8.09 9.30 -0.92
C PHE A 115 -7.41 9.40 -2.29
N GLU A 116 -8.00 8.82 -3.33
CA GLU A 116 -7.47 8.94 -4.70
C GLU A 116 -7.47 10.40 -5.16
N LEU A 117 -8.55 11.13 -4.88
CA LEU A 117 -8.66 12.55 -5.19
C LEU A 117 -7.62 13.39 -4.44
N TYR A 118 -7.41 13.13 -3.14
CA TYR A 118 -6.38 13.77 -2.33
C TYR A 118 -4.98 13.56 -2.92
N LEU A 119 -4.64 12.34 -3.34
CA LEU A 119 -3.34 12.07 -3.96
C LEU A 119 -3.13 12.87 -5.25
N ARG A 120 -4.18 13.04 -6.05
CA ARG A 120 -4.09 13.75 -7.33
C ARG A 120 -4.10 15.26 -7.18
N ILE A 121 -4.96 15.81 -6.32
CA ILE A 121 -5.15 17.25 -6.16
C ILE A 121 -4.17 17.81 -5.13
N ASP A 122 -4.23 17.32 -3.88
CA ASP A 122 -3.45 17.93 -2.79
C ASP A 122 -1.97 17.54 -2.87
N LYS A 123 -1.64 16.33 -3.36
CA LYS A 123 -0.26 15.88 -3.53
C LYS A 123 0.26 16.02 -4.97
N GLY A 124 -0.56 16.44 -5.92
CA GLY A 124 -0.15 16.65 -7.32
C GLY A 124 0.33 15.40 -8.05
N MET A 125 -0.09 14.21 -7.61
CA MET A 125 0.40 12.96 -8.20
C MET A 125 -0.18 12.68 -9.58
N GLN A 126 0.64 12.13 -10.44
CA GLN A 126 0.17 11.59 -11.72
C GLN A 126 -0.73 10.36 -11.48
N THR A 127 -1.67 10.13 -12.40
CA THR A 127 -2.66 9.04 -12.34
C THR A 127 -2.02 7.67 -12.09
N GLY A 128 -0.91 7.35 -12.76
CA GLY A 128 -0.22 6.07 -12.56
C GLY A 128 0.31 5.86 -11.15
N SER A 129 0.83 6.92 -10.52
CA SER A 129 1.34 6.87 -9.15
C SER A 129 0.22 6.74 -8.13
N SER A 130 -0.87 7.52 -8.27
CA SER A 130 -2.03 7.46 -7.37
C SER A 130 -2.69 6.07 -7.39
N ILE A 131 -2.82 5.46 -8.57
CA ILE A 131 -3.34 4.08 -8.70
C ILE A 131 -2.50 3.07 -7.90
N GLY A 132 -1.18 3.19 -7.96
CA GLY A 132 -0.29 2.30 -7.19
C GLY A 132 -0.55 2.38 -5.67
N HIS A 133 -0.75 3.58 -5.13
CA HIS A 133 -1.09 3.76 -3.71
C HIS A 133 -2.49 3.22 -3.38
N VAL A 134 -3.47 3.48 -4.23
CA VAL A 134 -4.84 2.96 -4.09
C VAL A 134 -4.87 1.43 -4.08
N GLN A 135 -4.14 0.79 -4.99
CA GLN A 135 -4.08 -0.68 -5.05
C GLN A 135 -3.45 -1.29 -3.79
N ARG A 136 -2.40 -0.67 -3.25
CA ARG A 136 -1.80 -1.12 -1.99
C ARG A 136 -2.75 -0.96 -0.80
N LEU A 137 -3.48 0.17 -0.74
CA LEU A 137 -4.51 0.37 0.28
C LEU A 137 -5.62 -0.70 0.16
N LYS A 138 -6.11 -0.99 -1.05
CA LYS A 138 -7.08 -2.08 -1.28
C LYS A 138 -6.55 -3.43 -0.80
N HIS A 139 -5.26 -3.71 -1.02
CA HIS A 139 -4.62 -4.94 -0.57
C HIS A 139 -4.59 -5.05 0.96
N ILE A 140 -4.23 -3.96 1.66
CA ILE A 140 -4.25 -3.95 3.15
C ILE A 140 -5.65 -4.23 3.68
N VAL A 141 -6.68 -3.57 3.14
CA VAL A 141 -8.05 -3.79 3.57
C VAL A 141 -8.55 -5.21 3.21
N GLN A 142 -8.09 -5.76 2.08
CA GLN A 142 -8.36 -7.16 1.74
C GLN A 142 -7.72 -8.14 2.72
N THR A 143 -6.54 -7.83 3.26
CA THR A 143 -5.91 -8.63 4.31
C THR A 143 -6.76 -8.64 5.59
N ALA A 144 -7.42 -7.52 5.93
CA ALA A 144 -8.37 -7.47 7.05
C ALA A 144 -9.57 -8.40 6.84
N VAL A 145 -10.03 -8.56 5.60
CA VAL A 145 -11.10 -9.54 5.27
C VAL A 145 -10.59 -10.98 5.46
N TYR A 146 -9.41 -11.31 4.97
CA TYR A 146 -8.81 -12.64 5.14
C TYR A 146 -8.55 -12.99 6.61
N ARG A 147 -8.27 -11.99 7.46
CA ARG A 147 -8.11 -12.16 8.91
C ARG A 147 -9.45 -12.22 9.67
N GLY A 148 -10.60 -12.09 8.98
CA GLY A 148 -11.93 -12.10 9.60
C GLY A 148 -12.29 -10.82 10.37
N ILE A 149 -11.50 -9.75 10.25
CA ILE A 149 -11.75 -8.45 10.88
C ILE A 149 -12.91 -7.72 10.19
N LEU A 150 -13.00 -7.86 8.86
CA LEU A 150 -14.09 -7.39 8.02
C LEU A 150 -14.80 -8.56 7.35
N SER A 151 -16.11 -8.47 7.19
CA SER A 151 -16.91 -9.48 6.46
C SER A 151 -16.79 -9.31 4.94
N PHE A 152 -16.51 -8.09 4.45
CA PHE A 152 -16.31 -7.80 3.03
C PHE A 152 -15.35 -6.61 2.86
N ASN A 153 -14.79 -6.47 1.67
CA ASN A 153 -13.92 -5.34 1.34
C ASN A 153 -14.76 -4.16 0.85
N PRO A 154 -14.85 -3.04 1.61
CA PRO A 154 -15.62 -1.87 1.23
C PRO A 154 -15.11 -1.19 -0.05
N PHE A 155 -13.88 -1.46 -0.47
CA PHE A 155 -13.24 -0.90 -1.65
C PHE A 155 -13.39 -1.76 -2.90
N LYS A 156 -14.15 -2.87 -2.83
CA LYS A 156 -14.25 -3.83 -3.93
C LYS A 156 -14.71 -3.19 -5.23
N GLU A 157 -15.77 -2.40 -5.15
CA GLU A 157 -16.42 -1.78 -6.32
C GLU A 157 -15.61 -0.61 -6.92
N PHE A 158 -14.68 -0.04 -6.15
CA PHE A 158 -13.88 1.08 -6.64
C PHE A 158 -12.90 0.63 -7.72
N THR A 159 -13.01 1.24 -8.89
CA THR A 159 -12.09 1.02 -10.02
C THR A 159 -11.40 2.33 -10.36
N PRO A 160 -10.09 2.44 -10.14
CA PRO A 160 -9.35 3.67 -10.46
C PRO A 160 -9.30 3.91 -11.97
N LEU A 161 -9.26 5.18 -12.37
CA LEU A 161 -9.10 5.59 -13.76
C LEU A 161 -7.79 5.05 -14.32
N LYS A 162 -7.85 4.31 -15.43
CA LYS A 162 -6.64 3.83 -16.11
C LYS A 162 -5.89 5.01 -16.73
N PRO A 163 -4.57 5.12 -16.53
CA PRO A 163 -3.78 6.13 -17.21
C PRO A 163 -3.83 5.88 -18.71
N LYS A 164 -4.02 6.93 -19.50
CA LYS A 164 -3.84 6.85 -20.96
C LYS A 164 -2.35 6.67 -21.23
N GLN A 165 -1.89 5.44 -21.41
CA GLN A 165 -0.53 5.19 -21.86
C GLN A 165 -0.47 5.38 -23.38
N LYS A 166 0.27 6.39 -23.82
CA LYS A 166 0.82 6.40 -25.18
C LYS A 166 2.06 5.50 -25.17
N GLN A 167 2.00 4.37 -25.84
CA GLN A 167 3.22 3.62 -26.11
C GLN A 167 4.04 4.44 -27.10
N LEU A 168 5.17 4.92 -26.64
CA LEU A 168 6.16 5.58 -27.49
C LEU A 168 7.13 4.50 -27.97
N TYR A 169 7.33 4.44 -29.25
CA TYR A 169 8.34 3.62 -29.90
C TYR A 169 9.19 4.52 -30.82
N LEU A 170 10.44 4.15 -31.02
CA LEU A 170 11.30 4.82 -31.98
C LEU A 170 11.03 4.30 -33.37
N THR A 171 10.98 5.20 -34.34
CA THR A 171 11.02 4.80 -35.75
C THR A 171 12.44 4.35 -36.12
N ARG A 172 12.56 3.74 -37.29
CA ARG A 172 13.88 3.30 -37.77
C ARG A 172 14.85 4.47 -37.93
N GLU A 173 14.37 5.59 -38.49
CA GLU A 173 15.15 6.79 -38.69
C GLU A 173 15.62 7.42 -37.36
N GLU A 174 14.75 7.39 -36.34
CA GLU A 174 15.10 7.86 -34.98
C GLU A 174 16.13 6.95 -34.32
N LEU A 175 16.05 5.64 -34.54
CA LEU A 175 17.03 4.68 -34.05
C LEU A 175 18.39 4.87 -34.73
N GLU A 176 18.44 5.03 -36.04
CA GLU A 176 19.65 5.31 -36.82
C GLU A 176 20.29 6.62 -36.37
N LYS A 177 19.49 7.67 -36.14
CA LYS A 177 19.96 8.94 -35.60
C LYS A 177 20.55 8.77 -34.19
N LEU A 178 19.93 7.98 -33.33
CA LEU A 178 20.44 7.69 -31.99
C LEU A 178 21.79 6.94 -32.04
N MET A 179 21.97 6.02 -32.98
CA MET A 179 23.22 5.27 -33.17
C MET A 179 24.39 6.18 -33.52
N THR A 180 24.15 7.22 -34.32
CA THR A 180 25.18 8.14 -34.80
C THR A 180 25.37 9.36 -33.90
N THR A 181 24.46 9.60 -32.96
CA THR A 181 24.55 10.77 -32.06
C THR A 181 25.57 10.57 -30.96
N THR A 182 26.48 11.51 -30.80
CA THR A 182 27.41 11.60 -29.68
C THR A 182 26.89 12.65 -28.70
N PHE A 183 26.83 12.33 -27.43
CA PHE A 183 26.37 13.21 -26.35
C PHE A 183 27.58 13.84 -25.64
N ASP A 184 27.39 15.02 -25.09
CA ASP A 184 28.44 15.79 -24.40
C ASP A 184 28.95 15.12 -23.11
N THR A 185 28.21 14.19 -22.53
CA THR A 185 28.57 13.51 -21.28
C THR A 185 28.76 12.01 -21.46
N PRO A 186 29.81 11.41 -20.85
CA PRO A 186 30.05 9.95 -20.91
C PRO A 186 28.84 9.13 -20.48
N ASN A 187 28.14 9.57 -19.42
CA ASN A 187 26.97 8.85 -18.92
C ASN A 187 25.83 8.78 -19.94
N ARG A 188 25.61 9.83 -20.74
CA ARG A 188 24.57 9.83 -21.79
C ARG A 188 24.96 8.89 -22.93
N ASN A 189 26.23 8.87 -23.32
CA ASN A 189 26.72 7.94 -24.32
C ASN A 189 26.56 6.51 -23.85
N PHE A 190 26.94 6.20 -22.60
CA PHE A 190 26.75 4.89 -22.00
C PHE A 190 25.26 4.48 -21.96
N THR A 191 24.38 5.40 -21.56
CA THR A 191 22.92 5.12 -21.54
C THR A 191 22.39 4.84 -22.93
N ARG A 192 22.84 5.57 -23.96
CA ARG A 192 22.52 5.32 -25.38
C ARG A 192 22.96 3.91 -25.78
N ASP A 193 24.20 3.55 -25.47
CA ASP A 193 24.77 2.27 -25.88
C ASP A 193 24.05 1.09 -25.20
N MET A 194 23.71 1.25 -23.92
CA MET A 194 22.88 0.29 -23.19
C MET A 194 21.48 0.15 -23.80
N PHE A 195 20.87 1.26 -24.20
CA PHE A 195 19.57 1.25 -24.88
C PHE A 195 19.65 0.52 -26.24
N LEU A 196 20.63 0.86 -27.05
CA LEU A 196 20.85 0.23 -28.36
C LEU A 196 21.12 -1.27 -28.21
N PHE A 197 21.95 -1.65 -27.27
CA PHE A 197 22.22 -3.04 -26.96
C PHE A 197 20.95 -3.80 -26.61
N SER A 198 20.12 -3.23 -25.72
CA SER A 198 18.81 -3.81 -25.37
C SER A 198 17.86 -3.89 -26.56
N ALA A 199 17.82 -2.84 -27.40
CA ALA A 199 16.96 -2.79 -28.58
C ALA A 199 17.32 -3.87 -29.63
N PHE A 200 18.61 -4.15 -29.82
CA PHE A 200 19.07 -5.15 -30.80
C PHE A 200 19.08 -6.57 -30.26
N THR A 201 19.33 -6.77 -28.96
CA THR A 201 19.42 -8.11 -28.37
C THR A 201 18.12 -8.61 -27.74
N GLY A 202 17.18 -7.69 -27.44
CA GLY A 202 15.96 -8.00 -26.68
C GLY A 202 16.22 -8.30 -25.20
N ILE A 203 17.47 -8.13 -24.70
CA ILE A 203 17.85 -8.37 -23.31
C ILE A 203 17.31 -7.21 -22.46
N CYS A 204 16.59 -7.53 -21.38
CA CYS A 204 16.08 -6.50 -20.48
C CYS A 204 17.20 -5.87 -19.63
N TYR A 205 16.96 -4.65 -19.13
CA TYR A 205 17.96 -3.90 -18.37
C TYR A 205 18.52 -4.67 -17.16
N CYS A 206 17.65 -5.39 -16.42
CA CYS A 206 18.10 -6.17 -15.25
C CYS A 206 19.08 -7.29 -15.65
N ASP A 207 18.78 -8.01 -16.74
CA ASP A 207 19.61 -9.10 -17.22
C ASP A 207 20.92 -8.57 -17.80
N MET A 208 20.85 -7.42 -18.50
CA MET A 208 22.01 -6.73 -19.06
C MET A 208 23.00 -6.27 -17.97
N CYS A 209 22.51 -5.76 -16.84
CA CYS A 209 23.37 -5.40 -15.69
C CYS A 209 24.11 -6.60 -15.06
N ASN A 210 23.61 -7.80 -15.30
CA ASN A 210 24.20 -9.05 -14.78
C ASN A 210 25.06 -9.78 -15.80
N LEU A 211 25.17 -9.30 -17.06
CA LEU A 211 26.00 -9.89 -18.07
C LEU A 211 27.49 -9.83 -17.70
N ARG A 212 28.20 -10.90 -17.98
CA ARG A 212 29.64 -11.07 -17.76
C ARG A 212 30.27 -11.62 -19.04
N GLU A 213 31.57 -11.52 -19.18
CA GLU A 213 32.32 -12.14 -20.29
C GLU A 213 32.03 -13.65 -20.45
N SER A 214 31.84 -14.34 -19.33
CA SER A 214 31.44 -15.75 -19.34
C SER A 214 30.11 -16.07 -19.99
N ASN A 215 29.27 -15.06 -20.24
CA ASN A 215 28.01 -15.21 -20.96
C ASN A 215 28.19 -15.10 -22.49
N ILE A 216 29.40 -14.77 -22.98
CA ILE A 216 29.70 -14.70 -24.39
C ILE A 216 30.28 -16.04 -24.82
N VAL A 217 29.55 -16.74 -25.64
CA VAL A 217 29.95 -18.08 -26.17
C VAL A 217 30.26 -17.93 -27.66
N LYS A 218 31.38 -18.51 -28.08
CA LYS A 218 31.76 -18.59 -29.50
C LYS A 218 31.19 -19.88 -30.09
N ALA A 219 30.37 -19.75 -31.13
CA ALA A 219 29.87 -20.88 -31.87
C ALA A 219 30.89 -21.45 -32.85
N ASP A 220 30.65 -22.64 -33.38
CA ASP A 220 31.58 -23.35 -34.30
C ASP A 220 31.83 -22.58 -35.62
N ASP A 221 30.90 -21.74 -36.02
CA ASP A 221 31.00 -20.86 -37.21
C ASP A 221 31.78 -19.56 -36.93
N GLY A 222 32.28 -19.38 -35.68
CA GLY A 222 33.02 -18.20 -35.23
C GLY A 222 32.14 -17.05 -34.76
N SER A 223 30.80 -17.15 -34.84
CA SER A 223 29.88 -16.13 -34.33
C SER A 223 29.90 -16.09 -32.81
N LEU A 224 29.60 -14.89 -32.27
CA LEU A 224 29.47 -14.66 -30.82
C LEU A 224 28.00 -14.67 -30.41
N TRP A 225 27.69 -15.46 -29.41
CA TRP A 225 26.36 -15.58 -28.84
C TRP A 225 26.34 -15.13 -27.38
N ILE A 226 25.22 -14.58 -26.93
CA ILE A 226 25.00 -14.25 -25.54
C ILE A 226 24.10 -15.31 -24.93
N GLU A 227 24.63 -16.05 -23.97
CA GLU A 227 23.88 -17.08 -23.24
C GLU A 227 23.50 -16.55 -21.85
N THR A 228 22.21 -16.32 -21.62
CA THR A 228 21.70 -15.79 -20.36
C THR A 228 20.37 -16.41 -19.99
N LYS A 229 20.10 -16.49 -18.68
CA LYS A 229 18.78 -16.89 -18.16
C LYS A 229 18.01 -15.66 -17.73
N ARG A 230 16.78 -15.56 -18.21
CA ARG A 230 15.87 -14.50 -17.77
C ARG A 230 15.52 -14.69 -16.29
N GLN A 231 15.69 -13.61 -15.50
CA GLN A 231 15.34 -13.58 -14.08
C GLN A 231 13.85 -13.24 -13.87
#